data_5918d37b881a6cd1db95d0b95b9e3c4f
#
_entry.id   5918d37b881a6cd1db95d0b95b9e3c4f
#
_cell.length_a   1.000
_cell.length_b   1.000
_cell.length_c   1.000
_cell.angle_alpha   90.00
_cell.angle_beta   90.00
_cell.angle_gamma   90.00
#
_symmetry.space_group_name_H-M   'P 1'
#
loop_
_entity.id
_entity.type
_entity.pdbx_description
1 polymer ?
#
loop_
_entity_poly.entity_id
_entity_poly.type
_entity_poly.pdbx_seq_one_letter_code
_entity_poly.pdbx_strand_id
1 'polypeptide(L)'
;MQYIKPDVATICMGQAASMGAFLLAGGAKGKRSALPNSRIMIHQPLGGAEGQAADIRIQADEILRMKSQLNKILAKNTGQTIKKIEADTDRDNFMTANEAKRYGIIDSILSVRK
;
A
#
# COMPACT_ATOMS: atom_id res chain seq x y z
N MET A 1 -12.30 -4.04 4.89
CA MET A 1 -12.56 -2.61 4.67
C MET A 1 -13.46 -2.38 3.46
N GLN A 2 -13.28 -3.14 2.41
CA GLN A 2 -14.05 -2.94 1.16
C GLN A 2 -15.45 -3.53 1.19
N TYR A 3 -15.72 -4.51 2.05
CA TYR A 3 -17.01 -5.22 2.09
C TYR A 3 -18.00 -4.70 3.13
N ILE A 4 -17.55 -3.89 4.07
CA ILE A 4 -18.44 -3.36 5.09
C ILE A 4 -19.08 -2.05 4.61
N LYS A 5 -20.31 -1.79 5.06
CA LYS A 5 -21.05 -0.58 4.68
C LYS A 5 -20.46 0.71 5.28
N PRO A 6 -20.09 0.74 6.58
CA PRO A 6 -19.51 1.95 7.15
C PRO A 6 -18.17 2.28 6.49
N ASP A 7 -17.92 3.56 6.29
CA ASP A 7 -16.62 4.04 5.83
C ASP A 7 -15.56 3.78 6.90
N VAL A 8 -14.39 3.36 6.46
CA VAL A 8 -13.24 3.14 7.34
C VAL A 8 -12.26 4.30 7.16
N ALA A 9 -12.02 5.03 8.23
CA ALA A 9 -10.97 6.05 8.27
C ALA A 9 -9.65 5.40 8.66
N THR A 10 -8.55 5.81 8.02
CA THR A 10 -7.22 5.30 8.33
C THR A 10 -6.29 6.44 8.69
N ILE A 11 -5.43 6.20 9.67
CA ILE A 11 -4.45 7.20 10.14
C ILE A 11 -3.09 6.52 10.29
N CYS A 12 -2.08 7.10 9.66
CA CYS A 12 -0.70 6.67 9.87
C CYS A 12 -0.11 7.46 11.04
N MET A 13 0.25 6.74 12.09
CA MET A 13 0.89 7.30 13.29
C MET A 13 2.27 6.67 13.42
N GLY A 14 3.30 7.36 12.93
CA GLY A 14 4.65 6.85 12.91
C GLY A 14 5.03 6.26 11.57
N GLN A 15 4.82 4.97 11.37
CA GLN A 15 5.20 4.31 10.13
C GLN A 15 4.12 3.35 9.65
N ALA A 16 3.82 3.41 8.37
CA ALA A 16 3.00 2.42 7.67
C ALA A 16 3.85 1.82 6.54
N ALA A 17 4.22 0.56 6.68
CA ALA A 17 5.10 -0.12 5.74
C ALA A 17 4.44 -1.38 5.20
N SER A 18 4.70 -1.72 3.94
CA SER A 18 4.22 -2.95 3.32
C SER A 18 2.70 -3.07 3.38
N MET A 19 2.19 -4.08 4.07
CA MET A 19 0.74 -4.26 4.26
C MET A 19 0.10 -3.12 5.05
N GLY A 20 0.86 -2.47 5.95
CA GLY A 20 0.40 -1.27 6.65
C GLY A 20 0.09 -0.13 5.69
N ALA A 21 0.96 0.10 4.71
CA ALA A 21 0.73 1.12 3.67
C ALA A 21 -0.46 0.74 2.78
N PHE A 22 -0.61 -0.54 2.46
CA PHE A 22 -1.74 -1.06 1.70
C PHE A 22 -3.07 -0.82 2.43
N LEU A 23 -3.11 -1.11 3.73
CA LEU A 23 -4.29 -0.87 4.57
C LEU A 23 -4.60 0.62 4.70
N LEU A 24 -3.56 1.44 4.84
CA LEU A 24 -3.72 2.90 4.90
C LEU A 24 -4.41 3.43 3.65
N ALA A 25 -3.95 3.02 2.49
CA ALA A 25 -4.53 3.41 1.20
C ALA A 25 -5.94 2.85 0.99
N GLY A 26 -6.30 1.78 1.70
CA GLY A 26 -7.60 1.11 1.59
C GLY A 26 -8.72 1.79 2.37
N GLY A 27 -8.43 2.83 3.13
CA GLY A 27 -9.47 3.61 3.81
C GLY A 27 -10.38 4.34 2.82
N ALA A 28 -11.50 4.86 3.33
CA ALA A 28 -12.44 5.60 2.50
C ALA A 28 -11.81 6.87 1.96
N LYS A 29 -12.09 7.18 0.70
CA LYS A 29 -11.60 8.41 0.06
C LYS A 29 -12.01 9.63 0.88
N GLY A 30 -11.05 10.52 1.14
CA GLY A 30 -11.24 11.69 1.99
C GLY A 30 -11.01 11.43 3.47
N LYS A 31 -10.86 10.16 3.87
CA LYS A 31 -10.72 9.75 5.29
C LYS A 31 -9.41 9.02 5.57
N ARG A 32 -8.42 9.19 4.71
CA ARG A 32 -7.09 8.62 4.89
C ARG A 32 -6.13 9.75 5.24
N SER A 33 -5.42 9.61 6.35
CA SER A 33 -4.55 10.69 6.84
C SER A 33 -3.27 10.17 7.47
N ALA A 34 -2.33 11.06 7.72
CA ALA A 34 -1.09 10.75 8.40
C ALA A 34 -0.66 11.93 9.27
N LEU A 35 0.08 11.66 10.33
CA LEU A 35 0.75 12.69 11.11
C LEU A 35 1.92 13.28 10.31
N PRO A 36 2.31 14.54 10.55
CA PRO A 36 3.28 15.24 9.69
C PRO A 36 4.64 14.55 9.55
N ASN A 37 5.09 13.86 10.58
CA ASN A 37 6.41 13.20 10.57
C ASN A 37 6.34 11.70 10.33
N SER A 38 5.20 11.21 9.86
CA SER A 38 5.02 9.80 9.54
C SER A 38 5.77 9.41 8.28
N ARG A 39 6.12 8.12 8.20
CA ARG A 39 6.72 7.51 7.01
C ARG A 39 5.80 6.45 6.43
N ILE A 40 5.71 6.42 5.14
CA ILE A 40 4.96 5.41 4.41
C ILE A 40 5.91 4.71 3.44
N MET A 41 5.92 3.38 3.47
CA MET A 41 6.75 2.60 2.56
C MET A 41 5.90 1.60 1.79
N ILE A 42 6.07 1.60 0.48
CA ILE A 42 5.45 0.60 -0.39
C ILE A 42 6.54 -0.29 -0.99
N HIS A 43 6.22 -1.57 -1.16
CA HIS A 43 7.04 -2.51 -1.89
C HIS A 43 6.19 -3.70 -2.34
N GLN A 44 6.76 -4.50 -3.23
CA GLN A 44 6.10 -5.70 -3.70
C GLN A 44 6.14 -6.80 -2.63
N PRO A 45 5.14 -7.72 -2.62
CA PRO A 45 5.21 -8.87 -1.75
C PRO A 45 6.49 -9.65 -2.00
N LEU A 46 7.20 -9.96 -0.91
CA LEU A 46 8.35 -10.84 -0.96
C LEU A 46 7.89 -12.27 -0.74
N GLY A 47 8.45 -13.18 -1.51
CA GLY A 47 8.17 -14.60 -1.36
C GLY A 47 9.44 -15.42 -1.41
N GLY A 48 9.54 -16.40 -0.54
CA GLY A 48 10.53 -17.46 -0.61
C GLY A 48 9.87 -18.75 -1.06
N ALA A 49 10.62 -19.58 -1.77
CA ALA A 49 10.12 -20.88 -2.19
C ALA A 49 11.11 -21.96 -1.74
N GLU A 50 10.58 -22.99 -1.06
CA GLU A 50 11.34 -24.15 -0.63
C GLU A 50 10.59 -25.41 -1.09
N GLY A 51 11.33 -26.49 -1.34
CA GLY A 51 10.77 -27.78 -1.69
C GLY A 51 11.15 -28.24 -3.08
N GLN A 52 10.37 -29.18 -3.62
CA GLN A 52 10.59 -29.72 -4.96
C GLN A 52 10.25 -28.70 -6.04
N ALA A 53 10.84 -28.84 -7.21
CA ALA A 53 10.69 -27.90 -8.32
C ALA A 53 9.23 -27.61 -8.68
N ALA A 54 8.34 -28.61 -8.62
CA ALA A 54 6.92 -28.42 -8.90
C ALA A 54 6.24 -27.53 -7.85
N ASP A 55 6.59 -27.69 -6.58
CA ASP A 55 6.04 -26.89 -5.48
C ASP A 55 6.56 -25.48 -5.51
N ILE A 56 7.82 -25.30 -5.87
CA ILE A 56 8.43 -23.95 -6.06
C ILE A 56 7.71 -23.22 -7.18
N ARG A 57 7.38 -23.88 -8.26
CA ARG A 57 6.66 -23.30 -9.40
C ARG A 57 5.26 -22.85 -9.00
N ILE A 58 4.52 -23.67 -8.25
CA ILE A 58 3.19 -23.32 -7.75
C ILE A 58 3.25 -22.12 -6.83
N GLN A 59 4.23 -22.07 -5.91
CA GLN A 59 4.43 -20.95 -5.02
C GLN A 59 4.79 -19.66 -5.77
N ALA A 60 5.67 -19.75 -6.78
CA ALA A 60 6.05 -18.60 -7.60
C ALA A 60 4.86 -18.04 -8.38
N ASP A 61 4.03 -18.90 -8.96
CA ASP A 61 2.83 -18.49 -9.68
C ASP A 61 1.82 -17.79 -8.74
N GLU A 62 1.66 -18.31 -7.53
CA GLU A 62 0.77 -17.73 -6.53
C GLU A 62 1.26 -16.34 -6.08
N ILE A 63 2.56 -16.17 -5.87
CA ILE A 63 3.16 -14.88 -5.51
C ILE A 63 2.93 -13.86 -6.62
N LEU A 64 3.13 -14.24 -7.88
CA LEU A 64 2.89 -13.35 -9.02
C LEU A 64 1.43 -12.95 -9.12
N ARG A 65 0.51 -13.87 -8.84
CA ARG A 65 -0.92 -13.57 -8.83
C ARG A 65 -1.30 -12.60 -7.74
N MET A 66 -0.80 -12.82 -6.52
CA MET A 66 -1.03 -11.92 -5.39
C MET A 66 -0.48 -10.52 -5.66
N LYS A 67 0.73 -10.44 -6.19
CA LYS A 67 1.38 -9.18 -6.58
C LYS A 67 0.51 -8.41 -7.57
N SER A 68 0.02 -9.08 -8.61
CA SER A 68 -0.87 -8.46 -9.61
C SER A 68 -2.14 -7.92 -8.98
N GLN A 69 -2.79 -8.70 -8.09
CA GLN A 69 -3.99 -8.26 -7.38
C GLN A 69 -3.73 -7.05 -6.49
N LEU A 70 -2.67 -7.11 -5.69
CA LEU A 70 -2.33 -6.02 -4.77
C LEU A 70 -2.00 -4.73 -5.53
N ASN A 71 -1.28 -4.84 -6.64
CA ASN A 71 -0.96 -3.69 -7.47
C ASN A 71 -2.21 -3.05 -8.08
N LYS A 72 -3.17 -3.86 -8.52
CA LYS A 72 -4.45 -3.37 -9.04
C LYS A 72 -5.25 -2.64 -7.96
N ILE A 73 -5.33 -3.19 -6.77
CA ILE A 73 -6.06 -2.58 -5.65
C ILE A 73 -5.38 -1.28 -5.22
N LEU A 74 -4.06 -1.28 -5.11
CA LEU A 74 -3.31 -0.08 -4.75
C LEU A 74 -3.45 1.01 -5.82
N ALA A 75 -3.40 0.65 -7.09
CA ALA A 75 -3.62 1.58 -8.20
C ALA A 75 -5.01 2.23 -8.12
N LYS A 76 -6.04 1.43 -7.86
CA LYS A 76 -7.40 1.93 -7.68
C LYS A 76 -7.50 2.90 -6.50
N ASN A 77 -6.90 2.55 -5.37
CA ASN A 77 -7.02 3.34 -4.15
C ASN A 77 -6.19 4.62 -4.18
N THR A 78 -5.10 4.66 -4.96
CA THR A 78 -4.22 5.83 -5.05
C THR A 78 -4.51 6.70 -6.27
N GLY A 79 -5.22 6.20 -7.25
CA GLY A 79 -5.43 6.89 -8.52
C GLY A 79 -4.24 6.80 -9.46
N GLN A 80 -3.22 6.01 -9.13
CA GLN A 80 -2.07 5.79 -10.00
C GLN A 80 -2.33 4.68 -11.01
N THR A 81 -1.55 4.63 -12.08
CA THR A 81 -1.62 3.53 -13.02
C THR A 81 -0.96 2.28 -12.42
N ILE A 82 -1.40 1.10 -12.89
CA ILE A 82 -0.78 -0.17 -12.46
C ILE A 82 0.71 -0.17 -12.79
N LYS A 83 1.08 0.35 -13.95
CA LYS A 83 2.46 0.43 -14.40
C LYS A 83 3.33 1.27 -13.47
N LYS A 84 2.81 2.40 -12.99
CA LYS A 84 3.50 3.24 -12.03
C LYS A 84 3.64 2.54 -10.66
N ILE A 85 2.60 1.87 -10.21
CA ILE A 85 2.65 1.09 -8.96
C ILE A 85 3.72 -0.01 -9.07
N GLU A 86 3.77 -0.75 -10.17
CA GLU A 86 4.77 -1.79 -10.39
C GLU A 86 6.19 -1.23 -10.34
N ALA A 87 6.43 -0.10 -11.01
CA ALA A 87 7.74 0.54 -11.00
C ALA A 87 8.14 1.05 -9.62
N ASP A 88 7.20 1.68 -8.92
CA ASP A 88 7.47 2.32 -7.62
C ASP A 88 7.59 1.31 -6.48
N THR A 89 7.03 0.10 -6.63
CA THR A 89 7.11 -0.96 -5.62
C THR A 89 8.21 -2.00 -5.91
N ASP A 90 8.93 -1.86 -7.00
CA ASP A 90 10.01 -2.79 -7.36
C ASP A 90 11.10 -2.85 -6.28
N ARG A 91 11.31 -1.75 -5.58
CA ARG A 91 12.18 -1.66 -4.40
C ARG A 91 11.44 -0.95 -3.29
N ASP A 92 11.96 -1.05 -2.07
CA ASP A 92 11.42 -0.30 -0.94
C ASP A 92 11.36 1.18 -1.28
N ASN A 93 10.17 1.74 -1.28
CA ASN A 93 9.94 3.13 -1.63
C ASN A 93 9.38 3.86 -0.42
N PHE A 94 10.24 4.62 0.25
CA PHE A 94 9.87 5.40 1.43
C PHE A 94 9.31 6.74 1.00
N MET A 95 8.20 7.13 1.61
CA MET A 95 7.55 8.40 1.37
C MET A 95 7.33 9.14 2.68
N THR A 96 7.52 10.46 2.63
CA THR A 96 7.03 11.36 3.68
C THR A 96 5.51 11.46 3.60
N ALA A 97 4.89 12.05 4.62
CA ALA A 97 3.44 12.29 4.59
C ALA A 97 3.02 13.13 3.38
N ASN A 98 3.80 14.17 3.06
CA ASN A 98 3.52 15.02 1.89
C ASN A 98 3.62 14.25 0.57
N GLU A 99 4.64 13.42 0.42
CA GLU A 99 4.82 12.59 -0.76
C GLU A 99 3.69 11.57 -0.90
N ALA A 100 3.30 10.94 0.22
CA ALA A 100 2.18 9.98 0.23
C ALA A 100 0.86 10.64 -0.15
N LYS A 101 0.65 11.87 0.28
CA LYS A 101 -0.55 12.65 -0.10
C LYS A 101 -0.56 12.92 -1.60
N ARG A 102 0.55 13.36 -2.17
CA ARG A 102 0.66 13.60 -3.61
C ARG A 102 0.52 12.32 -4.42
N TYR A 103 1.02 11.22 -3.89
CA TYR A 103 0.90 9.91 -4.53
C TYR A 103 -0.54 9.39 -4.52
N GLY A 104 -1.33 9.74 -3.52
CA GLY A 104 -2.71 9.32 -3.38
C GLY A 104 -2.94 8.22 -2.35
N ILE A 105 -1.92 7.88 -1.56
CA ILE A 105 -2.06 6.90 -0.47
C ILE A 105 -2.93 7.47 0.64
N ILE A 106 -2.77 8.76 0.92
CA ILE A 106 -3.57 9.46 1.92
C ILE A 106 -4.22 10.70 1.29
N ASP A 107 -5.22 11.23 1.98
CA ASP A 107 -5.98 12.39 1.51
C ASP A 107 -5.58 13.68 2.25
N SER A 108 -5.14 13.56 3.50
CA SER A 108 -4.81 14.73 4.31
C SER A 108 -3.69 14.41 5.30
N ILE A 109 -3.03 15.49 5.74
CA ILE A 109 -2.04 15.43 6.80
C ILE A 109 -2.65 16.15 8.01
N LEU A 110 -2.67 15.47 9.15
CA LEU A 110 -3.22 16.04 10.37
C LEU A 110 -2.23 17.07 10.93
N SER A 111 -2.67 18.32 11.00
CA SER A 111 -1.85 19.38 11.56
C SER A 111 -1.77 19.28 13.09
N VAL A 112 -0.69 19.83 13.62
CA VAL A 112 -0.54 19.93 15.09
C VAL A 112 -1.65 20.82 15.61
N ARG A 113 -2.27 20.38 16.70
CA ARG A 113 -3.27 21.18 17.38
C ARG A 113 -2.61 22.42 17.98
N LYS A 114 -3.07 23.56 17.56
CA LYS A 114 -2.61 24.84 18.11
C LYS A 114 -3.30 25.12 19.45
#